data_887706ba1e3efef1dafe335ce15ac8e6
#
_entry.id   887706ba1e3efef1dafe335ce15ac8e6
#
_cell.length_a   1.000
_cell.length_b   1.000
_cell.length_c   1.000
_cell.angle_alpha   90.00
_cell.angle_beta   90.00
_cell.angle_gamma   90.00
#
_symmetry.space_group_name_H-M   'P 1'
#
loop_
_entity.id
_entity.type
_entity.pdbx_description
1 polymer ?
#
loop_
_entity_poly.entity_id
_entity_poly.type
_entity_poly.pdbx_seq_one_letter_code
_entity_poly.pdbx_strand_id
1 'polypeptide(L)'
;MPQVIWHGLSLDLGMAGYLSVIPGLLLLVSIWIRKKLVYPILNIYFGIVAFMGAFLFALNLGLYPYWNFPLDSTPLFYFFTSPKDALASVSFLYIILAFLAILISAIGVWFILRVTIKKKTYRSRYTSYGFGDCRGGHRSSYDSDIERHRLRSSLILLVLTALLFLPIRGGVTVSTNNTGKAYFCQDAFLNHAAVNPMFSLFESLSHQEDFAAQYRYMDNAEADKLFKELVSSSDVNTYPLLNEEARKTGNPDILIVIMESFANDIMPSMGKVKNVAVQLDSIAQKSILFTRFYANSFRTDRGLVSILSGYPAQPTMSIMRYPAKTAQLPSIARSLAEAKNYQNAYYYGGDVDFANQRSYLVSQGYQKIISDADFPIEDKLSKWGVHDHIVAESCWLI
;
A
#
# COMPACT_ATOMS: atom_id res chain seq x y z
N MET A 1 -15.57 -12.42 6.54
CA MET A 1 -14.56 -12.50 7.62
C MET A 1 -13.27 -13.23 7.22
N PRO A 2 -13.26 -14.52 6.76
CA PRO A 2 -11.97 -15.17 6.40
C PRO A 2 -11.16 -14.43 5.35
N GLN A 3 -11.81 -13.88 4.32
CA GLN A 3 -11.16 -13.11 3.26
C GLN A 3 -10.50 -11.82 3.78
N VAL A 4 -11.16 -11.10 4.70
CA VAL A 4 -10.58 -9.89 5.35
C VAL A 4 -9.27 -10.24 6.05
N ILE A 5 -9.26 -11.33 6.83
CA ILE A 5 -8.05 -11.80 7.53
C ILE A 5 -6.96 -12.19 6.53
N TRP A 6 -7.32 -12.93 5.48
CA TRP A 6 -6.36 -13.40 4.48
C TRP A 6 -5.67 -12.26 3.73
N HIS A 7 -6.46 -11.29 3.24
CA HIS A 7 -5.92 -10.14 2.51
C HIS A 7 -5.21 -9.13 3.40
N GLY A 8 -5.57 -9.03 4.69
CA GLY A 8 -4.86 -8.21 5.67
C GLY A 8 -3.54 -8.80 6.15
N LEU A 9 -3.35 -10.13 6.02
CA LEU A 9 -2.22 -10.84 6.61
C LEU A 9 -0.85 -10.32 6.14
N SER A 10 -0.72 -9.89 4.88
CA SER A 10 0.54 -9.33 4.35
C SER A 10 0.96 -8.06 5.10
N LEU A 11 0.01 -7.18 5.39
CA LEU A 11 0.26 -5.93 6.12
C LEU A 11 0.54 -6.20 7.61
N ASP A 12 -0.19 -7.15 8.21
CA ASP A 12 -0.02 -7.56 9.60
C ASP A 12 1.37 -8.19 9.81
N LEU A 13 1.78 -9.10 8.93
CA LEU A 13 3.11 -9.71 8.96
C LEU A 13 4.21 -8.69 8.69
N GLY A 14 3.98 -7.75 7.78
CA GLY A 14 4.89 -6.63 7.52
C GLY A 14 5.10 -5.79 8.78
N MET A 15 4.01 -5.40 9.46
CA MET A 15 4.07 -4.62 10.69
C MET A 15 4.71 -5.39 11.84
N ALA A 16 4.35 -6.68 12.00
CA ALA A 16 5.00 -7.56 12.96
C ALA A 16 6.51 -7.70 12.69
N GLY A 17 6.91 -7.75 11.42
CA GLY A 17 8.30 -7.74 10.99
C GLY A 17 9.04 -6.49 11.48
N TYR A 18 8.52 -5.30 11.19
CA TYR A 18 9.09 -4.02 11.66
C TYR A 18 9.26 -4.01 13.18
N LEU A 19 8.22 -4.38 13.92
CA LEU A 19 8.25 -4.40 15.38
C LEU A 19 9.18 -5.50 15.94
N SER A 20 9.50 -6.55 15.19
CA SER A 20 10.38 -7.63 15.60
C SER A 20 11.87 -7.36 15.35
N VAL A 21 12.24 -6.37 14.53
CA VAL A 21 13.64 -6.02 14.25
C VAL A 21 14.36 -5.61 15.55
N ILE A 22 13.75 -4.73 16.35
CA ILE A 22 14.35 -4.24 17.61
C ILE A 22 14.58 -5.39 18.61
N PRO A 23 13.59 -6.24 18.93
CA PRO A 23 13.82 -7.46 19.72
C PRO A 23 14.89 -8.37 19.15
N GLY A 24 14.93 -8.59 17.85
CA GLY A 24 15.94 -9.40 17.18
C GLY A 24 17.37 -8.87 17.41
N LEU A 25 17.56 -7.55 17.23
CA LEU A 25 18.84 -6.89 17.48
C LEU A 25 19.22 -6.90 18.97
N LEU A 26 18.26 -6.67 19.89
CA LEU A 26 18.50 -6.75 21.33
C LEU A 26 18.91 -8.17 21.76
N LEU A 27 18.29 -9.21 21.18
CA LEU A 27 18.69 -10.58 21.42
C LEU A 27 20.10 -10.87 20.88
N LEU A 28 20.46 -10.34 19.72
CA LEU A 28 21.81 -10.46 19.16
C LEU A 28 22.85 -9.82 20.11
N VAL A 29 22.58 -8.62 20.58
CA VAL A 29 23.43 -7.90 21.55
C VAL A 29 23.51 -8.66 22.87
N SER A 30 22.45 -9.36 23.30
CA SER A 30 22.43 -10.13 24.55
C SER A 30 23.41 -11.29 24.60
N ILE A 31 23.89 -11.77 23.46
CA ILE A 31 24.94 -12.82 23.39
C ILE A 31 26.29 -12.28 23.87
N TRP A 32 26.53 -10.98 23.67
CA TRP A 32 27.83 -10.34 23.95
C TRP A 32 27.80 -9.52 25.25
N ILE A 33 26.66 -8.96 25.64
CA ILE A 33 26.49 -8.11 26.81
C ILE A 33 25.70 -8.84 27.88
N ARG A 34 25.88 -8.45 29.16
CA ARG A 34 25.21 -9.09 30.31
C ARG A 34 23.68 -9.10 30.16
N LYS A 35 23.10 -10.29 30.15
CA LYS A 35 21.66 -10.57 29.98
C LYS A 35 20.72 -9.83 30.94
N LYS A 36 21.22 -9.38 32.12
CA LYS A 36 20.40 -8.70 33.13
C LYS A 36 19.71 -7.42 32.65
N LEU A 37 20.29 -6.73 31.67
CA LEU A 37 19.75 -5.47 31.15
C LEU A 37 18.76 -5.67 29.99
N VAL A 38 18.89 -6.75 29.21
CA VAL A 38 18.08 -6.95 27.99
C VAL A 38 16.61 -7.26 28.31
N TYR A 39 16.35 -8.05 29.36
CA TYR A 39 14.98 -8.37 29.76
C TYR A 39 14.12 -7.15 30.15
N PRO A 40 14.56 -6.25 31.02
CA PRO A 40 13.78 -5.07 31.33
C PRO A 40 13.58 -4.17 30.11
N ILE A 41 14.59 -4.02 29.25
CA ILE A 41 14.47 -3.24 28.02
C ILE A 41 13.42 -3.84 27.09
N LEU A 42 13.46 -5.15 26.83
CA LEU A 42 12.44 -5.83 26.03
C LEU A 42 11.03 -5.71 26.65
N ASN A 43 10.92 -5.81 27.97
CA ASN A 43 9.62 -5.69 28.63
C ASN A 43 9.04 -4.26 28.51
N ILE A 44 9.86 -3.23 28.62
CA ILE A 44 9.48 -1.84 28.38
C ILE A 44 9.08 -1.65 26.92
N TYR A 45 9.90 -2.14 25.99
CA TYR A 45 9.62 -2.10 24.56
C TYR A 45 8.26 -2.72 24.22
N PHE A 46 7.98 -3.92 24.74
CA PHE A 46 6.68 -4.58 24.55
C PHE A 46 5.52 -3.82 25.18
N GLY A 47 5.75 -3.13 26.30
CA GLY A 47 4.76 -2.23 26.89
C GLY A 47 4.43 -1.05 25.97
N ILE A 48 5.45 -0.43 25.38
CA ILE A 48 5.29 0.67 24.41
C ILE A 48 4.55 0.20 23.17
N VAL A 49 4.96 -0.92 22.59
CA VAL A 49 4.33 -1.51 21.39
C VAL A 49 2.87 -1.88 21.65
N ALA A 50 2.59 -2.50 22.79
CA ALA A 50 1.22 -2.87 23.18
C ALA A 50 0.32 -1.64 23.36
N PHE A 51 0.82 -0.60 24.04
CA PHE A 51 0.08 0.64 24.21
C PHE A 51 -0.15 1.36 22.88
N MET A 52 0.90 1.50 22.05
CA MET A 52 0.79 2.14 20.74
C MET A 52 -0.19 1.39 19.84
N GLY A 53 -0.10 0.05 19.79
CA GLY A 53 -1.03 -0.77 19.01
C GLY A 53 -2.47 -0.61 19.45
N ALA A 54 -2.74 -0.71 20.77
CA ALA A 54 -4.08 -0.52 21.33
C ALA A 54 -4.62 0.89 21.07
N PHE A 55 -3.78 1.91 21.22
CA PHE A 55 -4.15 3.31 20.97
C PHE A 55 -4.49 3.55 19.50
N LEU A 56 -3.64 3.14 18.56
CA LEU A 56 -3.88 3.34 17.13
C LEU A 56 -5.09 2.54 16.63
N PHE A 57 -5.30 1.34 17.17
CA PHE A 57 -6.48 0.55 16.83
C PHE A 57 -7.77 1.20 17.35
N ALA A 58 -7.78 1.68 18.58
CA ALA A 58 -8.93 2.39 19.16
C ALA A 58 -9.20 3.73 18.40
N LEU A 59 -8.13 4.44 18.04
CA LEU A 59 -8.22 5.67 17.25
C LEU A 59 -8.83 5.39 15.88
N ASN A 60 -8.40 4.34 15.20
CA ASN A 60 -8.96 3.90 13.92
C ASN A 60 -10.46 3.59 14.04
N LEU A 61 -10.86 2.81 15.05
CA LEU A 61 -12.27 2.50 15.28
C LEU A 61 -13.11 3.73 15.60
N GLY A 62 -12.57 4.67 16.37
CA GLY A 62 -13.27 5.89 16.77
C GLY A 62 -13.43 6.89 15.62
N LEU A 63 -12.46 6.98 14.72
CA LEU A 63 -12.49 7.93 13.60
C LEU A 63 -13.16 7.38 12.33
N TYR A 64 -13.17 6.08 12.15
CA TYR A 64 -13.71 5.44 10.95
C TYR A 64 -15.17 5.84 10.62
N PRO A 65 -16.11 5.94 11.57
CA PRO A 65 -17.49 6.37 11.27
C PRO A 65 -17.60 7.78 10.69
N TYR A 66 -16.62 8.64 10.96
CA TYR A 66 -16.60 10.03 10.49
C TYR A 66 -15.90 10.17 9.14
N TRP A 67 -14.83 9.39 8.92
CA TRP A 67 -13.95 9.57 7.76
C TRP A 67 -14.15 8.49 6.70
N ASN A 68 -14.78 7.37 7.06
CA ASN A 68 -15.00 6.22 6.18
C ASN A 68 -13.72 5.74 5.49
N PHE A 69 -12.59 5.88 6.18
CA PHE A 69 -11.27 5.50 5.68
C PHE A 69 -10.38 4.98 6.84
N PRO A 70 -9.43 4.05 6.59
CA PRO A 70 -8.46 3.61 7.58
C PRO A 70 -7.61 4.77 8.10
N LEU A 71 -7.09 4.63 9.31
CA LEU A 71 -6.26 5.64 9.96
C LEU A 71 -5.07 6.04 9.09
N ASP A 72 -4.97 7.31 8.77
CA ASP A 72 -3.86 7.93 8.03
C ASP A 72 -3.24 9.08 8.84
N SER A 73 -2.40 9.91 8.22
CA SER A 73 -1.76 11.06 8.88
C SER A 73 -2.68 12.25 9.14
N THR A 74 -3.88 12.27 8.56
CA THR A 74 -4.81 13.41 8.62
C THR A 74 -5.23 13.75 10.05
N PRO A 75 -5.57 12.79 10.97
CA PRO A 75 -5.90 13.12 12.35
C PRO A 75 -4.75 13.81 13.10
N LEU A 76 -3.52 13.37 12.85
CA LEU A 76 -2.35 13.98 13.47
C LEU A 76 -2.19 15.42 13.01
N PHE A 77 -2.37 15.67 11.71
CA PHE A 77 -2.34 17.03 11.17
C PHE A 77 -3.38 17.94 11.85
N TYR A 78 -4.64 17.51 11.95
CA TYR A 78 -5.69 18.28 12.63
C TYR A 78 -5.43 18.46 14.12
N PHE A 79 -4.93 17.45 14.78
CA PHE A 79 -4.58 17.54 16.20
C PHE A 79 -3.49 18.57 16.47
N PHE A 80 -2.49 18.70 15.61
CA PHE A 80 -1.42 19.68 15.76
C PHE A 80 -1.80 21.09 15.30
N THR A 81 -2.69 21.22 14.31
CA THR A 81 -3.12 22.53 13.79
C THR A 81 -4.26 23.15 14.59
N SER A 82 -5.23 22.35 15.05
CA SER A 82 -6.44 22.81 15.75
C SER A 82 -6.82 21.86 16.90
N PRO A 83 -6.00 21.74 17.96
CA PRO A 83 -6.23 20.75 19.02
C PRO A 83 -7.53 20.97 19.81
N LYS A 84 -7.99 22.23 19.93
CA LYS A 84 -9.26 22.56 20.62
C LYS A 84 -10.48 22.05 19.84
N ASP A 85 -10.47 22.18 18.53
CA ASP A 85 -11.57 21.75 17.67
C ASP A 85 -11.63 20.23 17.56
N ALA A 86 -10.47 19.57 17.53
CA ALA A 86 -10.37 18.11 17.51
C ALA A 86 -10.98 17.46 18.77
N LEU A 87 -10.89 18.11 19.94
CA LEU A 87 -11.42 17.61 21.21
C LEU A 87 -12.87 18.08 21.50
N ALA A 88 -13.31 19.19 20.90
CA ALA A 88 -14.63 19.77 21.18
C ALA A 88 -15.80 18.89 20.72
N SER A 89 -15.57 18.00 19.76
CA SER A 89 -16.61 17.12 19.18
C SER A 89 -16.82 15.82 19.95
N VAL A 90 -16.04 15.55 21.02
CA VAL A 90 -16.06 14.26 21.71
C VAL A 90 -16.56 14.43 23.14
N SER A 91 -17.58 13.65 23.57
CA SER A 91 -18.08 13.71 24.92
C SER A 91 -17.04 13.21 25.93
N PHE A 92 -17.00 13.82 27.11
CA PHE A 92 -16.07 13.44 28.18
C PHE A 92 -16.21 11.97 28.59
N LEU A 93 -17.43 11.45 28.64
CA LEU A 93 -17.68 10.05 28.97
C LEU A 93 -17.07 9.11 27.90
N TYR A 94 -17.19 9.47 26.62
CA TYR A 94 -16.58 8.69 25.54
C TYR A 94 -15.05 8.63 25.67
N ILE A 95 -14.41 9.75 26.01
CA ILE A 95 -12.95 9.82 26.23
C ILE A 95 -12.54 8.85 27.36
N ILE A 96 -13.27 8.85 28.49
CA ILE A 96 -12.98 7.95 29.61
C ILE A 96 -13.12 6.47 29.19
N LEU A 97 -14.21 6.12 28.51
CA LEU A 97 -14.46 4.74 28.07
C LEU A 97 -13.41 4.29 27.05
N ALA A 98 -13.05 5.15 26.10
CA ALA A 98 -11.99 4.88 25.12
C ALA A 98 -10.64 4.68 25.81
N PHE A 99 -10.29 5.54 26.78
CA PHE A 99 -9.05 5.39 27.53
C PHE A 99 -8.99 4.08 28.33
N LEU A 100 -10.08 3.69 29.00
CA LEU A 100 -10.17 2.43 29.71
C LEU A 100 -10.03 1.23 28.76
N ALA A 101 -10.70 1.27 27.61
CA ALA A 101 -10.60 0.22 26.58
C ALA A 101 -9.16 0.08 26.06
N ILE A 102 -8.49 1.20 25.76
CA ILE A 102 -7.09 1.24 25.37
C ILE A 102 -6.19 0.61 26.46
N LEU A 103 -6.38 1.00 27.71
CA LEU A 103 -5.58 0.51 28.81
C LEU A 103 -5.74 -1.01 29.01
N ILE A 104 -6.98 -1.50 29.01
CA ILE A 104 -7.29 -2.94 29.15
C ILE A 104 -6.67 -3.73 28.00
N SER A 105 -6.84 -3.25 26.76
CA SER A 105 -6.29 -3.89 25.57
C SER A 105 -4.76 -3.88 25.57
N ALA A 106 -4.14 -2.77 25.94
CA ALA A 106 -2.69 -2.64 26.05
C ALA A 106 -2.10 -3.59 27.08
N ILE A 107 -2.73 -3.69 28.28
CA ILE A 107 -2.31 -4.61 29.34
C ILE A 107 -2.44 -6.06 28.86
N GLY A 108 -3.55 -6.41 28.18
CA GLY A 108 -3.77 -7.75 27.64
C GLY A 108 -2.69 -8.15 26.63
N VAL A 109 -2.42 -7.30 25.64
CA VAL A 109 -1.38 -7.52 24.62
C VAL A 109 0.01 -7.57 25.26
N TRP A 110 0.32 -6.64 26.15
CA TRP A 110 1.60 -6.65 26.87
C TRP A 110 1.80 -7.93 27.69
N PHE A 111 0.75 -8.40 28.36
CA PHE A 111 0.82 -9.66 29.13
C PHE A 111 1.12 -10.84 28.22
N ILE A 112 0.46 -10.94 27.05
CA ILE A 112 0.72 -11.99 26.04
C ILE A 112 2.18 -11.93 25.60
N LEU A 113 2.66 -10.74 25.19
CA LEU A 113 4.05 -10.55 24.75
C LEU A 113 5.06 -10.86 25.87
N ARG A 114 4.76 -10.47 27.11
CA ARG A 114 5.61 -10.76 28.26
C ARG A 114 5.74 -12.25 28.57
N VAL A 115 4.69 -13.04 28.34
CA VAL A 115 4.73 -14.50 28.57
C VAL A 115 5.74 -15.15 27.62
N THR A 116 5.94 -14.62 26.43
CA THR A 116 6.93 -15.15 25.46
C THR A 116 8.37 -14.98 25.92
N ILE A 117 8.66 -13.94 26.73
CA ILE A 117 10.00 -13.66 27.28
C ILE A 117 10.18 -14.16 28.71
N LYS A 118 9.18 -14.88 29.27
CA LYS A 118 9.33 -15.44 30.61
C LYS A 118 10.60 -16.27 30.70
N LYS A 119 11.47 -15.84 31.64
CA LYS A 119 12.66 -16.55 32.06
C LYS A 119 12.27 -17.99 32.39
N LYS A 120 12.57 -18.95 31.49
CA LYS A 120 12.76 -20.33 31.93
C LYS A 120 13.97 -20.28 32.86
N THR A 121 13.72 -20.07 34.16
CA THR A 121 14.71 -20.34 35.16
C THR A 121 14.91 -21.87 35.10
N TYR A 122 15.89 -22.29 34.35
CA TYR A 122 16.37 -23.66 34.38
C TYR A 122 16.87 -23.83 35.81
N ARG A 123 15.99 -24.32 36.68
CA ARG A 123 16.35 -24.79 37.99
C ARG A 123 17.21 -26.03 37.74
N SER A 124 18.52 -25.78 37.67
CA SER A 124 19.52 -26.85 37.68
C SER A 124 19.19 -27.71 38.89
N ARG A 125 18.58 -28.87 38.66
CA ARG A 125 18.48 -29.95 39.62
C ARG A 125 19.87 -30.58 39.72
N TYR A 126 20.82 -29.83 40.22
CA TYR A 126 21.98 -30.46 40.85
C TYR A 126 21.62 -30.65 42.31
N THR A 127 21.12 -31.85 42.61
CA THR A 127 21.12 -32.42 43.93
C THR A 127 22.50 -32.21 44.53
N SER A 128 22.49 -31.51 45.66
CA SER A 128 23.58 -31.38 46.59
C SER A 128 24.00 -32.79 47.06
N TYR A 129 25.14 -33.27 46.56
CA TYR A 129 25.89 -34.31 47.23
C TYR A 129 27.21 -33.70 47.68
N GLY A 130 27.38 -33.59 48.99
CA GLY A 130 28.62 -33.71 49.73
C GLY A 130 29.57 -32.54 49.71
N PHE A 131 29.71 -31.96 50.89
CA PHE A 131 30.93 -31.45 51.49
C PHE A 131 32.17 -31.31 50.58
N GLY A 132 32.66 -30.09 50.49
CA GLY A 132 33.96 -29.78 49.95
C GLY A 132 34.10 -28.29 49.64
N ASP A 133 34.67 -27.57 50.58
CA ASP A 133 35.11 -26.19 50.48
C ASP A 133 36.07 -26.01 49.26
N CYS A 134 35.66 -25.36 48.20
CA CYS A 134 36.55 -24.87 47.14
C CYS A 134 36.11 -23.52 46.69
N ARG A 135 36.85 -22.48 47.07
CA ARG A 135 36.89 -21.17 46.47
C ARG A 135 37.18 -21.28 44.97
N GLY A 136 36.14 -21.30 44.19
CA GLY A 136 36.22 -21.27 42.73
C GLY A 136 34.85 -20.90 42.23
N GLY A 137 34.68 -19.68 41.67
CA GLY A 137 33.42 -19.22 41.10
C GLY A 137 32.99 -20.17 39.98
N HIS A 138 32.04 -21.05 40.25
CA HIS A 138 31.43 -21.88 39.23
C HIS A 138 30.64 -20.97 38.24
N ARG A 139 31.23 -20.65 37.12
CA ARG A 139 30.48 -20.28 35.93
C ARG A 139 29.46 -21.36 35.64
N SER A 140 28.19 -21.03 35.55
CA SER A 140 27.17 -22.03 35.25
C SER A 140 27.49 -22.70 33.90
N SER A 141 27.30 -24.01 33.79
CA SER A 141 27.51 -24.79 32.54
C SER A 141 26.83 -24.15 31.31
N TYR A 142 25.69 -23.48 31.53
CA TYR A 142 24.95 -22.73 30.51
C TYR A 142 25.71 -21.51 29.98
N ASP A 143 26.46 -20.79 30.82
CA ASP A 143 27.24 -19.62 30.38
C ASP A 143 28.48 -20.08 29.56
N SER A 144 29.07 -21.22 29.89
CA SER A 144 30.18 -21.81 29.13
C SER A 144 29.76 -22.32 27.74
N ASP A 145 28.56 -22.87 27.61
CA ASP A 145 28.04 -23.35 26.31
C ASP A 145 27.71 -22.16 25.38
N ILE A 146 27.20 -21.06 25.92
CA ILE A 146 26.97 -19.84 25.12
C ILE A 146 28.31 -19.24 24.69
N GLU A 147 29.31 -19.19 25.56
CA GLU A 147 30.65 -18.67 25.19
C GLU A 147 31.27 -19.48 24.08
N ARG A 148 31.12 -20.82 24.11
CA ARG A 148 31.64 -21.74 23.12
C ARG A 148 30.99 -21.58 21.74
N HIS A 149 29.73 -21.14 21.68
CA HIS A 149 28.96 -21.05 20.44
C HIS A 149 28.51 -19.62 20.08
N ARG A 150 29.10 -18.59 20.70
CA ARG A 150 28.70 -17.19 20.51
C ARG A 150 28.61 -16.79 19.05
N LEU A 151 29.65 -17.08 18.25
CA LEU A 151 29.67 -16.74 16.84
C LEU A 151 28.56 -17.44 16.04
N ARG A 152 28.34 -18.74 16.30
CA ARG A 152 27.30 -19.51 15.62
C ARG A 152 25.90 -18.99 15.99
N SER A 153 25.66 -18.73 17.26
CA SER A 153 24.38 -18.17 17.74
C SER A 153 24.13 -16.76 17.22
N SER A 154 25.18 -15.93 17.15
CA SER A 154 25.11 -14.59 16.55
C SER A 154 24.77 -14.64 15.07
N LEU A 155 25.39 -15.54 14.31
CA LEU A 155 25.14 -15.71 12.89
C LEU A 155 23.68 -16.17 12.65
N ILE A 156 23.20 -17.15 13.41
CA ILE A 156 21.81 -17.62 13.31
C ILE A 156 20.82 -16.51 13.61
N LEU A 157 21.01 -15.76 14.72
CA LEU A 157 20.13 -14.65 15.06
C LEU A 157 20.19 -13.51 14.05
N LEU A 158 21.37 -13.22 13.51
CA LEU A 158 21.53 -12.24 12.45
C LEU A 158 20.74 -12.63 11.20
N VAL A 159 20.87 -13.88 10.75
CA VAL A 159 20.12 -14.41 9.60
C VAL A 159 18.63 -14.39 9.87
N LEU A 160 18.17 -14.84 11.05
CA LEU A 160 16.74 -14.81 11.40
C LEU A 160 16.20 -13.37 11.45
N THR A 161 16.97 -12.43 11.97
CA THR A 161 16.58 -11.00 11.99
C THR A 161 16.57 -10.41 10.57
N ALA A 162 17.55 -10.78 9.73
CA ALA A 162 17.57 -10.36 8.33
C ALA A 162 16.40 -10.94 7.52
N LEU A 163 15.96 -12.17 7.82
CA LEU A 163 14.80 -12.80 7.18
C LEU A 163 13.49 -12.05 7.45
N LEU A 164 13.42 -11.21 8.50
CA LEU A 164 12.28 -10.31 8.73
C LEU A 164 12.09 -9.31 7.58
N PHE A 165 13.10 -9.09 6.75
CA PHE A 165 12.98 -8.29 5.55
C PHE A 165 11.92 -8.83 4.59
N LEU A 166 11.72 -10.14 4.50
CA LEU A 166 10.73 -10.74 3.60
C LEU A 166 9.29 -10.33 3.94
N PRO A 167 8.77 -10.50 5.18
CA PRO A 167 7.45 -10.02 5.52
C PRO A 167 7.35 -8.49 5.53
N ILE A 168 8.40 -7.75 5.90
CA ILE A 168 8.43 -6.28 5.82
C ILE A 168 8.21 -5.83 4.39
N ARG A 169 8.91 -6.44 3.43
CA ARG A 169 8.78 -6.13 2.02
C ARG A 169 7.43 -6.60 1.42
N GLY A 170 6.78 -7.59 2.02
CA GLY A 170 5.53 -8.18 1.54
C GLY A 170 5.73 -9.32 0.53
N GLY A 171 6.85 -10.03 0.62
CA GLY A 171 7.20 -11.16 -0.23
C GLY A 171 8.33 -10.88 -1.20
N VAL A 172 8.39 -11.66 -2.29
CA VAL A 172 9.44 -11.61 -3.32
C VAL A 172 8.97 -11.04 -4.66
N THR A 173 7.72 -10.58 -4.75
CA THR A 173 7.15 -9.95 -5.95
C THR A 173 7.81 -8.61 -6.26
N VAL A 174 7.48 -8.01 -7.41
CA VAL A 174 8.01 -6.70 -7.82
C VAL A 174 7.53 -5.61 -6.87
N SER A 175 6.27 -5.67 -6.43
CA SER A 175 5.68 -4.69 -5.50
C SER A 175 6.13 -4.90 -4.05
N THR A 176 6.35 -3.80 -3.35
CA THR A 176 6.52 -3.78 -1.89
C THR A 176 5.16 -3.76 -1.19
N ASN A 177 5.14 -3.99 0.13
CA ASN A 177 3.93 -3.80 0.91
C ASN A 177 3.41 -2.36 0.78
N ASN A 178 2.10 -2.27 0.56
CA ASN A 178 1.33 -1.03 0.53
C ASN A 178 -0.11 -1.35 0.93
N THR A 179 -0.87 -0.33 1.33
CA THR A 179 -2.27 -0.50 1.78
C THR A 179 -3.17 -1.06 0.68
N GLY A 180 -2.84 -0.84 -0.59
CA GLY A 180 -3.61 -1.35 -1.73
C GLY A 180 -3.68 -2.87 -1.82
N LYS A 181 -2.67 -3.59 -1.30
CA LYS A 181 -2.68 -5.07 -1.28
C LYS A 181 -3.82 -5.68 -0.48
N ALA A 182 -4.39 -4.93 0.46
CA ALA A 182 -5.54 -5.38 1.26
C ALA A 182 -6.87 -5.29 0.51
N TYR A 183 -6.92 -4.63 -0.67
CA TYR A 183 -8.14 -4.43 -1.44
C TYR A 183 -8.44 -5.67 -2.29
N PHE A 184 -9.60 -6.29 -2.08
CA PHE A 184 -9.97 -7.56 -2.72
C PHE A 184 -11.41 -7.62 -3.24
N CYS A 185 -12.26 -6.63 -2.95
CA CYS A 185 -13.65 -6.59 -3.38
C CYS A 185 -14.14 -5.16 -3.59
N GLN A 186 -15.36 -5.00 -4.10
CA GLN A 186 -15.97 -3.68 -4.34
C GLN A 186 -16.51 -3.02 -3.06
N ASP A 187 -16.64 -3.76 -1.96
CA ASP A 187 -17.07 -3.21 -0.68
C ASP A 187 -15.88 -2.52 0.01
N ALA A 188 -15.94 -1.18 0.08
CA ALA A 188 -14.92 -0.37 0.69
C ALA A 188 -14.70 -0.69 2.18
N PHE A 189 -15.78 -1.00 2.93
CA PHE A 189 -15.68 -1.33 4.35
C PHE A 189 -14.88 -2.63 4.57
N LEU A 190 -15.12 -3.66 3.75
CA LEU A 190 -14.39 -4.93 3.86
C LEU A 190 -12.90 -4.77 3.50
N ASN A 191 -12.60 -3.96 2.48
CA ASN A 191 -11.23 -3.63 2.12
C ASN A 191 -10.53 -2.87 3.25
N HIS A 192 -11.19 -1.85 3.80
CA HIS A 192 -10.67 -1.06 4.91
C HIS A 192 -10.49 -1.89 6.19
N ALA A 193 -11.38 -2.84 6.46
CA ALA A 193 -11.25 -3.76 7.58
C ALA A 193 -10.06 -4.72 7.46
N ALA A 194 -9.54 -4.95 6.24
CA ALA A 194 -8.33 -5.74 5.98
C ALA A 194 -7.04 -4.91 6.14
N VAL A 195 -7.12 -3.58 6.15
CA VAL A 195 -5.95 -2.70 6.29
C VAL A 195 -5.51 -2.63 7.76
N ASN A 196 -4.25 -2.92 8.03
CA ASN A 196 -3.66 -2.73 9.35
C ASN A 196 -3.53 -1.22 9.66
N PRO A 197 -4.18 -0.68 10.72
CA PRO A 197 -4.19 0.76 10.98
C PRO A 197 -2.82 1.34 11.32
N MET A 198 -1.95 0.57 11.97
CA MET A 198 -0.59 1.00 12.26
C MET A 198 0.23 1.10 10.97
N PHE A 199 0.11 0.10 10.08
CA PHE A 199 0.77 0.12 8.78
C PHE A 199 0.29 1.31 7.93
N SER A 200 -1.03 1.52 7.84
CA SER A 200 -1.64 2.63 7.10
C SER A 200 -1.15 4.00 7.57
N LEU A 201 -1.10 4.20 8.90
CA LEU A 201 -0.59 5.44 9.46
C LEU A 201 0.89 5.67 9.12
N PHE A 202 1.75 4.67 9.30
CA PHE A 202 3.18 4.82 9.01
C PHE A 202 3.45 4.98 7.51
N GLU A 203 2.72 4.27 6.66
CA GLU A 203 2.80 4.47 5.21
C GLU A 203 2.40 5.89 4.83
N SER A 204 1.28 6.40 5.37
CA SER A 204 0.81 7.77 5.12
C SER A 204 1.81 8.81 5.61
N LEU A 205 2.39 8.64 6.80
CA LEU A 205 3.42 9.54 7.33
C LEU A 205 4.69 9.55 6.47
N SER A 206 5.08 8.41 5.94
CA SER A 206 6.28 8.30 5.09
C SER A 206 6.12 8.97 3.72
N HIS A 207 4.87 9.21 3.29
CA HIS A 207 4.55 9.82 2.00
C HIS A 207 3.89 11.21 2.16
N GLN A 208 3.95 11.80 3.35
CA GLN A 208 3.34 13.11 3.58
C GLN A 208 4.12 14.20 2.83
N GLU A 209 3.48 14.81 1.84
CA GLU A 209 4.01 15.95 1.10
C GLU A 209 2.98 17.09 1.05
N ASP A 210 3.45 18.31 1.22
CA ASP A 210 2.65 19.51 1.00
C ASP A 210 2.71 19.89 -0.48
N PHE A 211 1.80 19.37 -1.27
CA PHE A 211 1.71 19.66 -2.70
C PHE A 211 1.42 21.14 -2.99
N ALA A 212 0.68 21.82 -2.11
CA ALA A 212 0.35 23.22 -2.31
C ALA A 212 1.59 24.10 -2.18
N ALA A 213 2.47 23.80 -1.22
CA ALA A 213 3.75 24.51 -1.08
C ALA A 213 4.74 24.12 -2.19
N GLN A 214 4.80 22.83 -2.54
CA GLN A 214 5.77 22.29 -3.50
C GLN A 214 5.55 22.78 -4.94
N TYR A 215 4.28 22.97 -5.35
CA TYR A 215 3.91 23.30 -6.74
C TYR A 215 3.36 24.73 -6.89
N ARG A 216 3.58 25.58 -5.93
CA ARG A 216 3.15 26.98 -6.00
C ARG A 216 4.18 27.80 -6.79
N TYR A 217 4.04 27.81 -8.12
CA TYR A 217 4.92 28.54 -9.03
C TYR A 217 4.49 30.00 -9.31
N MET A 218 3.22 30.33 -9.00
CA MET A 218 2.63 31.65 -9.23
C MET A 218 1.49 31.90 -8.25
N ASP A 219 0.95 33.12 -8.25
CA ASP A 219 -0.24 33.44 -7.46
C ASP A 219 -1.48 32.76 -8.00
N ASN A 220 -2.42 32.39 -7.10
CA ASN A 220 -3.63 31.69 -7.46
C ASN A 220 -4.47 32.44 -8.51
N ALA A 221 -4.56 33.78 -8.40
CA ALA A 221 -5.30 34.59 -9.37
C ALA A 221 -4.70 34.55 -10.78
N GLU A 222 -3.37 34.54 -10.89
CA GLU A 222 -2.67 34.39 -12.15
C GLU A 222 -2.82 32.97 -12.70
N ALA A 223 -2.67 31.94 -11.85
CA ALA A 223 -2.90 30.55 -12.23
C ALA A 223 -4.31 30.31 -12.75
N ASP A 224 -5.34 30.83 -12.08
CA ASP A 224 -6.73 30.74 -12.51
C ASP A 224 -7.00 31.44 -13.86
N LYS A 225 -6.35 32.57 -14.08
CA LYS A 225 -6.46 33.28 -15.37
C LYS A 225 -5.86 32.44 -16.50
N LEU A 226 -4.62 31.96 -16.33
CA LEU A 226 -3.93 31.14 -17.31
C LEU A 226 -4.65 29.81 -17.58
N PHE A 227 -5.18 29.20 -16.53
CA PHE A 227 -5.96 27.98 -16.68
C PHE A 227 -7.26 28.21 -17.44
N LYS A 228 -7.99 29.30 -17.16
CA LYS A 228 -9.18 29.68 -17.92
C LYS A 228 -8.87 29.94 -19.39
N GLU A 229 -7.76 30.61 -19.69
CA GLU A 229 -7.30 30.83 -21.06
C GLU A 229 -6.95 29.51 -21.76
N LEU A 230 -6.32 28.56 -21.04
CA LEU A 230 -5.94 27.25 -21.57
C LEU A 230 -7.16 26.37 -21.91
N VAL A 231 -8.19 26.38 -21.08
CA VAL A 231 -9.40 25.55 -21.26
C VAL A 231 -10.52 26.22 -22.03
N SER A 232 -10.51 27.54 -22.17
CA SER A 232 -11.45 28.27 -23.00
C SER A 232 -11.08 28.12 -24.46
N SER A 233 -11.64 27.12 -25.15
CA SER A 233 -11.56 27.09 -26.60
C SER A 233 -12.61 28.04 -27.19
N SER A 234 -12.17 29.02 -27.95
CA SER A 234 -13.03 29.96 -28.66
C SER A 234 -13.83 29.33 -29.82
N ASP A 235 -13.47 28.13 -30.22
CA ASP A 235 -14.12 27.39 -31.32
C ASP A 235 -14.50 25.98 -30.87
N VAL A 236 -15.57 25.85 -30.11
CA VAL A 236 -16.25 24.57 -29.93
C VAL A 236 -17.04 24.26 -31.20
N ASN A 237 -16.34 23.94 -32.28
CA ASN A 237 -16.95 23.19 -33.36
C ASN A 237 -17.25 21.80 -32.84
N THR A 238 -18.41 21.63 -32.25
CA THR A 238 -18.96 20.33 -31.85
C THR A 238 -19.27 19.52 -33.10
N TYR A 239 -18.22 19.00 -33.74
CA TYR A 239 -18.41 17.92 -34.70
C TYR A 239 -18.80 16.68 -33.90
N PRO A 240 -19.99 16.11 -34.13
CA PRO A 240 -20.33 14.86 -33.52
C PRO A 240 -19.30 13.80 -33.98
N LEU A 241 -18.46 13.31 -33.03
CA LEU A 241 -17.49 12.25 -33.31
C LEU A 241 -18.18 10.96 -33.80
N LEU A 242 -19.44 10.76 -33.40
CA LEU A 242 -20.27 9.65 -33.82
C LEU A 242 -21.36 10.18 -34.78
N ASN A 243 -21.52 9.50 -35.92
CA ASN A 243 -22.63 9.73 -36.81
C ASN A 243 -23.98 9.36 -36.15
N GLU A 244 -25.10 9.76 -36.77
CA GLU A 244 -26.45 9.47 -36.22
C GLU A 244 -26.73 7.96 -36.16
N GLU A 245 -26.18 7.15 -37.06
CA GLU A 245 -26.34 5.70 -37.08
C GLU A 245 -25.64 5.05 -35.89
N ALA A 246 -24.39 5.46 -35.59
CA ALA A 246 -23.67 4.98 -34.40
C ALA A 246 -24.39 5.36 -33.08
N ARG A 247 -25.10 6.49 -33.06
CA ARG A 247 -25.93 6.89 -31.89
C ARG A 247 -27.19 6.03 -31.74
N LYS A 248 -27.69 5.43 -32.80
CA LYS A 248 -28.90 4.58 -32.80
C LYS A 248 -28.64 3.13 -32.43
N THR A 249 -27.39 2.67 -32.48
CA THR A 249 -27.01 1.27 -32.30
C THR A 249 -27.03 0.78 -30.84
N GLY A 250 -27.47 1.58 -29.89
CA GLY A 250 -27.57 1.17 -28.50
C GLY A 250 -26.31 1.46 -27.69
N ASN A 251 -26.00 0.62 -26.70
CA ASN A 251 -24.81 0.75 -25.86
C ASN A 251 -23.69 -0.12 -26.45
N PRO A 252 -22.70 0.45 -27.17
CA PRO A 252 -21.57 -0.32 -27.69
C PRO A 252 -20.65 -0.78 -26.56
N ASP A 253 -19.97 -1.90 -26.76
CA ASP A 253 -18.85 -2.27 -25.91
C ASP A 253 -17.70 -1.26 -26.11
N ILE A 254 -17.02 -0.94 -25.03
CA ILE A 254 -15.93 0.05 -25.01
C ILE A 254 -14.63 -0.65 -24.62
N LEU A 255 -13.67 -0.72 -25.55
CA LEU A 255 -12.32 -1.21 -25.29
C LEU A 255 -11.35 -0.03 -25.26
N ILE A 256 -10.69 0.18 -24.11
CA ILE A 256 -9.62 1.18 -23.95
C ILE A 256 -8.29 0.44 -23.86
N VAL A 257 -7.42 0.61 -24.87
CA VAL A 257 -6.07 0.03 -24.91
C VAL A 257 -5.07 1.10 -24.53
N ILE A 258 -4.42 0.94 -23.36
CA ILE A 258 -3.39 1.85 -22.88
C ILE A 258 -2.03 1.22 -23.16
N MET A 259 -1.30 1.77 -24.12
CA MET A 259 0.00 1.26 -24.55
C MET A 259 1.12 1.99 -23.78
N GLU A 260 1.89 1.24 -23.00
CA GLU A 260 3.04 1.76 -22.29
C GLU A 260 4.23 1.97 -23.20
N SER A 261 4.99 3.05 -22.96
CA SER A 261 6.23 3.39 -23.70
C SER A 261 6.04 3.52 -25.21
N PHE A 262 4.81 3.73 -25.68
CA PHE A 262 4.52 3.90 -27.10
C PHE A 262 4.73 5.36 -27.53
N ALA A 263 5.63 5.57 -28.46
CA ALA A 263 5.89 6.88 -29.06
C ALA A 263 5.37 6.94 -30.49
N ASN A 264 4.88 8.11 -30.92
CA ASN A 264 4.42 8.32 -32.28
C ASN A 264 5.51 8.11 -33.37
N ASP A 265 6.78 8.20 -32.97
CA ASP A 265 7.93 8.00 -33.86
C ASP A 265 7.97 6.63 -34.54
N ILE A 266 7.33 5.62 -33.94
CA ILE A 266 7.26 4.25 -34.47
C ILE A 266 6.06 4.01 -35.41
N MET A 267 5.14 4.98 -35.53
CA MET A 267 4.05 4.94 -36.51
C MET A 267 4.55 5.48 -37.86
N PRO A 268 4.46 4.69 -38.95
CA PRO A 268 4.99 5.09 -40.26
C PRO A 268 4.48 6.43 -40.78
N SER A 269 3.21 6.77 -40.52
CA SER A 269 2.59 8.02 -41.01
C SER A 269 2.95 9.25 -40.15
N MET A 270 3.39 9.07 -38.92
CA MET A 270 3.63 10.16 -37.95
C MET A 270 5.10 10.31 -37.58
N GLY A 271 5.87 9.24 -37.62
CA GLY A 271 7.22 9.16 -37.09
C GLY A 271 8.30 9.01 -38.13
N LYS A 272 9.53 8.84 -37.66
CA LYS A 272 10.73 8.66 -38.47
C LYS A 272 11.08 7.20 -38.73
N VAL A 273 10.61 6.30 -37.87
CA VAL A 273 10.94 4.87 -37.92
C VAL A 273 9.89 4.15 -38.74
N LYS A 274 10.35 3.54 -39.84
CA LYS A 274 9.47 2.81 -40.78
C LYS A 274 9.35 1.33 -40.35
N ASN A 275 8.24 0.70 -40.74
CA ASN A 275 7.99 -0.73 -40.60
C ASN A 275 7.94 -1.28 -39.15
N VAL A 276 7.57 -0.46 -38.16
CA VAL A 276 7.39 -0.91 -36.79
C VAL A 276 5.89 -1.09 -36.46
N ALA A 277 5.13 -0.03 -36.30
CA ALA A 277 3.72 -0.09 -35.94
C ALA A 277 2.79 -0.06 -37.17
N VAL A 278 3.05 -0.85 -38.20
CA VAL A 278 2.36 -0.80 -39.51
C VAL A 278 0.86 -1.12 -39.36
N GLN A 279 0.50 -2.10 -38.54
CA GLN A 279 -0.90 -2.48 -38.34
C GLN A 279 -1.70 -1.38 -37.62
N LEU A 280 -1.11 -0.78 -36.58
CA LEU A 280 -1.73 0.32 -35.88
C LEU A 280 -1.88 1.55 -36.77
N ASP A 281 -0.89 1.83 -37.61
CA ASP A 281 -0.95 2.90 -38.62
C ASP A 281 -2.08 2.68 -39.64
N SER A 282 -2.27 1.43 -40.07
CA SER A 282 -3.40 1.06 -40.96
C SER A 282 -4.75 1.24 -40.29
N ILE A 283 -4.86 0.96 -38.97
CA ILE A 283 -6.08 1.21 -38.18
C ILE A 283 -6.31 2.71 -38.06
N ALA A 284 -5.27 3.47 -37.75
CA ALA A 284 -5.34 4.93 -37.60
C ALA A 284 -5.87 5.62 -38.85
N GLN A 285 -5.48 5.15 -40.06
CA GLN A 285 -5.96 5.68 -41.35
C GLN A 285 -7.48 5.47 -41.57
N LYS A 286 -8.09 4.52 -40.86
CA LYS A 286 -9.53 4.19 -40.97
C LYS A 286 -10.32 4.66 -39.74
N SER A 287 -9.70 5.42 -38.85
CA SER A 287 -10.24 5.81 -37.55
C SER A 287 -10.10 7.31 -37.34
N ILE A 288 -10.62 7.81 -36.24
CA ILE A 288 -10.39 9.18 -35.78
C ILE A 288 -9.01 9.23 -35.12
N LEU A 289 -8.07 9.97 -35.71
CA LEU A 289 -6.71 10.13 -35.20
C LEU A 289 -6.53 11.54 -34.61
N PHE A 290 -6.25 11.60 -33.29
CA PHE A 290 -5.90 12.84 -32.63
C PHE A 290 -4.40 13.08 -32.72
N THR A 291 -3.97 13.97 -33.62
CA THR A 291 -2.55 14.23 -33.87
C THR A 291 -1.86 15.13 -32.87
N ARG A 292 -2.62 15.79 -31.97
CA ARG A 292 -2.12 16.64 -30.89
C ARG A 292 -2.53 16.10 -29.52
N PHE A 293 -2.46 14.79 -29.34
CA PHE A 293 -2.74 14.13 -28.07
C PHE A 293 -1.42 13.79 -27.39
N TYR A 294 -1.22 14.31 -26.18
CA TYR A 294 0.03 14.21 -25.45
C TYR A 294 -0.16 13.43 -24.15
N ALA A 295 0.84 12.61 -23.78
CA ALA A 295 0.86 11.96 -22.48
C ALA A 295 1.03 13.01 -21.38
N ASN A 296 0.19 12.92 -20.34
CA ASN A 296 0.24 13.83 -19.22
C ASN A 296 1.39 13.53 -18.25
N SER A 297 2.01 12.34 -18.33
CA SER A 297 3.18 11.94 -17.54
C SER A 297 3.99 10.86 -18.27
N PHE A 298 5.26 10.75 -17.88
CA PHE A 298 6.19 9.70 -18.30
C PHE A 298 6.14 8.45 -17.37
N ARG A 299 5.24 8.41 -16.39
CA ARG A 299 5.08 7.30 -15.44
C ARG A 299 3.69 6.71 -15.56
N THR A 300 3.60 5.38 -15.64
CA THR A 300 2.35 4.62 -15.76
C THR A 300 1.36 4.92 -14.63
N ASP A 301 1.84 4.93 -13.38
CA ASP A 301 1.03 5.19 -12.17
C ASP A 301 0.41 6.60 -12.12
N ARG A 302 0.92 7.54 -12.92
CA ARG A 302 0.37 8.90 -13.07
C ARG A 302 -0.48 9.00 -14.33
N GLY A 303 -0.01 8.42 -15.43
CA GLY A 303 -0.72 8.42 -16.72
C GLY A 303 -2.07 7.71 -16.64
N LEU A 304 -2.15 6.58 -15.94
CA LEU A 304 -3.40 5.85 -15.73
C LEU A 304 -4.46 6.71 -15.04
N VAL A 305 -4.10 7.43 -13.98
CA VAL A 305 -5.04 8.33 -13.29
C VAL A 305 -5.50 9.47 -14.20
N SER A 306 -4.60 9.99 -15.03
CA SER A 306 -4.96 11.04 -15.99
C SER A 306 -5.94 10.56 -17.05
N ILE A 307 -5.77 9.32 -17.55
CA ILE A 307 -6.65 8.72 -18.55
C ILE A 307 -8.00 8.32 -17.96
N LEU A 308 -7.99 7.60 -16.82
CA LEU A 308 -9.18 6.96 -16.26
C LEU A 308 -10.00 7.88 -15.35
N SER A 309 -9.38 8.93 -14.80
CA SER A 309 -10.01 9.89 -13.89
C SER A 309 -9.98 11.34 -14.37
N GLY A 310 -9.30 11.65 -15.47
CA GLY A 310 -9.12 13.03 -15.92
C GLY A 310 -8.32 13.91 -14.96
N TYR A 311 -7.59 13.31 -14.02
CA TYR A 311 -6.83 14.04 -13.01
C TYR A 311 -5.41 14.34 -13.51
N PRO A 312 -4.98 15.63 -13.54
CA PRO A 312 -3.65 15.99 -14.00
C PRO A 312 -2.54 15.30 -13.20
N ALA A 313 -1.56 14.75 -13.89
CA ALA A 313 -0.44 14.06 -13.25
C ALA A 313 0.41 15.01 -12.42
N GLN A 314 0.73 14.63 -11.20
CA GLN A 314 1.67 15.37 -10.35
C GLN A 314 3.10 15.17 -10.85
N PRO A 315 3.95 16.20 -10.87
CA PRO A 315 5.30 16.10 -11.45
C PRO A 315 6.22 15.10 -10.72
N THR A 316 6.15 15.01 -9.41
CA THR A 316 7.09 14.22 -8.59
C THR A 316 6.49 12.95 -8.02
N MET A 317 5.18 12.90 -7.78
CA MET A 317 4.53 11.80 -7.08
C MET A 317 3.22 11.36 -7.76
N SER A 318 2.85 10.09 -7.58
CA SER A 318 1.55 9.59 -8.01
C SER A 318 0.50 9.76 -6.91
N ILE A 319 -0.68 10.27 -7.27
CA ILE A 319 -1.85 10.36 -6.39
C ILE A 319 -2.34 8.95 -5.93
N MET A 320 -1.99 7.89 -6.66
CA MET A 320 -2.31 6.50 -6.27
C MET A 320 -1.75 6.11 -4.90
N ARG A 321 -0.70 6.79 -4.43
CA ARG A 321 -0.14 6.58 -3.08
C ARG A 321 -1.05 7.06 -1.95
N TYR A 322 -2.14 7.74 -2.30
CA TYR A 322 -3.12 8.29 -1.36
C TYR A 322 -4.52 7.72 -1.64
N PRO A 323 -4.80 6.46 -1.23
CA PRO A 323 -6.07 5.78 -1.55
C PRO A 323 -7.32 6.56 -1.12
N ALA A 324 -7.26 7.27 0.02
CA ALA A 324 -8.35 8.14 0.47
C ALA A 324 -8.69 9.26 -0.54
N LYS A 325 -7.66 9.82 -1.20
CA LYS A 325 -7.84 10.88 -2.20
C LYS A 325 -8.30 10.30 -3.53
N THR A 326 -7.73 9.17 -3.95
CA THR A 326 -8.08 8.55 -5.23
C THR A 326 -9.51 8.01 -5.25
N ALA A 327 -10.05 7.57 -4.13
CA ALA A 327 -11.44 7.11 -4.03
C ALA A 327 -12.46 8.20 -4.38
N GLN A 328 -12.10 9.49 -4.23
CA GLN A 328 -12.96 10.65 -4.50
C GLN A 328 -12.81 11.19 -5.93
N LEU A 329 -11.85 10.69 -6.71
CA LEU A 329 -11.64 11.16 -8.07
C LEU A 329 -12.82 10.76 -8.98
N PRO A 330 -13.09 11.53 -10.06
CA PRO A 330 -13.94 11.10 -11.15
C PRO A 330 -13.50 9.73 -11.70
N SER A 331 -14.44 8.97 -12.25
CA SER A 331 -14.14 7.67 -12.82
C SER A 331 -14.95 7.41 -14.08
N ILE A 332 -14.26 7.09 -15.17
CA ILE A 332 -14.93 6.67 -16.40
C ILE A 332 -15.71 5.38 -16.17
N ALA A 333 -15.16 4.44 -15.40
CA ALA A 333 -15.80 3.15 -15.12
C ALA A 333 -17.09 3.34 -14.30
N ARG A 334 -17.05 4.12 -13.19
CA ARG A 334 -18.26 4.43 -12.41
C ARG A 334 -19.29 5.17 -13.24
N SER A 335 -18.88 6.18 -14.00
CA SER A 335 -19.80 6.94 -14.84
C SER A 335 -20.52 6.08 -15.86
N LEU A 336 -19.83 5.12 -16.48
CA LEU A 336 -20.43 4.19 -17.43
C LEU A 336 -21.35 3.19 -16.73
N ALA A 337 -20.97 2.66 -15.56
CA ALA A 337 -21.81 1.77 -14.78
C ALA A 337 -23.11 2.46 -14.33
N GLU A 338 -23.02 3.69 -13.81
CA GLU A 338 -24.17 4.46 -13.34
C GLU A 338 -25.10 4.90 -14.49
N ALA A 339 -24.52 5.36 -15.60
CA ALA A 339 -25.33 5.89 -16.71
C ALA A 339 -26.02 4.79 -17.54
N LYS A 340 -25.38 3.65 -17.73
CA LYS A 340 -25.77 2.60 -18.71
C LYS A 340 -25.58 1.17 -18.22
N ASN A 341 -25.29 0.98 -16.94
CA ASN A 341 -25.10 -0.33 -16.31
C ASN A 341 -23.97 -1.17 -16.96
N TYR A 342 -22.89 -0.51 -17.40
CA TYR A 342 -21.71 -1.21 -17.93
C TYR A 342 -21.03 -2.02 -16.82
N GLN A 343 -20.54 -3.21 -17.19
CA GLN A 343 -19.61 -3.98 -16.38
C GLN A 343 -18.19 -3.62 -16.80
N ASN A 344 -17.34 -3.29 -15.83
CA ASN A 344 -16.01 -2.81 -16.08
C ASN A 344 -14.97 -3.85 -15.70
N ALA A 345 -14.11 -4.21 -16.64
CA ALA A 345 -12.98 -5.11 -16.43
C ALA A 345 -11.66 -4.38 -16.74
N TYR A 346 -10.60 -4.74 -16.02
CA TYR A 346 -9.25 -4.24 -16.24
C TYR A 346 -8.30 -5.42 -16.41
N TYR A 347 -7.53 -5.41 -17.49
CA TYR A 347 -6.56 -6.45 -17.84
C TYR A 347 -5.16 -5.83 -17.83
N TYR A 348 -4.23 -6.47 -17.11
CA TYR A 348 -2.87 -6.01 -16.97
C TYR A 348 -1.91 -7.19 -16.84
N GLY A 349 -0.86 -7.21 -17.67
CA GLY A 349 0.13 -8.28 -17.63
C GLY A 349 1.11 -8.20 -16.45
N GLY A 350 1.14 -7.09 -15.72
CA GLY A 350 2.05 -6.86 -14.61
C GLY A 350 1.42 -7.01 -13.22
N ASP A 351 2.24 -6.76 -12.19
CA ASP A 351 1.84 -6.77 -10.79
C ASP A 351 0.96 -5.55 -10.46
N VAL A 352 -0.35 -5.78 -10.32
CA VAL A 352 -1.34 -4.72 -10.04
C VAL A 352 -1.21 -4.12 -8.63
N ASP A 353 -0.46 -4.77 -7.73
CA ASP A 353 -0.19 -4.22 -6.40
C ASP A 353 0.91 -3.16 -6.41
N PHE A 354 1.62 -3.03 -7.54
CA PHE A 354 2.60 -1.97 -7.72
C PHE A 354 1.95 -0.58 -7.64
N ALA A 355 2.55 0.32 -6.86
CA ALA A 355 2.13 1.72 -6.69
C ALA A 355 0.67 1.92 -6.23
N ASN A 356 0.08 1.00 -5.49
CA ASN A 356 -1.33 1.03 -5.05
C ASN A 356 -2.36 0.97 -6.20
N GLN A 357 -1.99 0.46 -7.38
CA GLN A 357 -2.88 0.42 -8.55
C GLN A 357 -4.16 -0.38 -8.27
N ARG A 358 -4.06 -1.50 -7.52
CA ARG A 358 -5.25 -2.30 -7.14
C ARG A 358 -6.27 -1.48 -6.37
N SER A 359 -5.87 -0.75 -5.34
CA SER A 359 -6.78 0.08 -4.53
C SER A 359 -7.42 1.18 -5.37
N TYR A 360 -6.66 1.77 -6.29
CA TYR A 360 -7.16 2.75 -7.24
C TYR A 360 -8.24 2.13 -8.12
N LEU A 361 -7.97 1.04 -8.82
CA LEU A 361 -8.91 0.40 -9.75
C LEU A 361 -10.20 -0.06 -9.05
N VAL A 362 -10.08 -0.68 -7.87
CA VAL A 362 -11.24 -1.09 -7.06
C VAL A 362 -12.09 0.13 -6.69
N SER A 363 -11.47 1.21 -6.20
CA SER A 363 -12.18 2.44 -5.83
C SER A 363 -12.79 3.16 -7.04
N GLN A 364 -12.25 2.95 -8.23
CA GLN A 364 -12.79 3.51 -9.49
C GLN A 364 -13.94 2.69 -10.08
N GLY A 365 -14.31 1.53 -9.52
CA GLY A 365 -15.46 0.74 -9.93
C GLY A 365 -15.16 -0.34 -10.97
N TYR A 366 -13.93 -0.80 -11.08
CA TYR A 366 -13.59 -1.99 -11.86
C TYR A 366 -13.96 -3.24 -11.07
N GLN A 367 -14.96 -3.99 -11.54
CA GLN A 367 -15.47 -5.19 -10.89
C GLN A 367 -14.57 -6.40 -11.11
N LYS A 368 -13.92 -6.48 -12.27
CA LYS A 368 -13.00 -7.54 -12.64
C LYS A 368 -11.60 -6.95 -12.91
N ILE A 369 -10.62 -7.43 -12.19
CA ILE A 369 -9.23 -7.03 -12.35
C ILE A 369 -8.41 -8.29 -12.58
N ILE A 370 -7.83 -8.42 -13.76
CA ILE A 370 -6.93 -9.52 -14.17
C ILE A 370 -5.52 -8.96 -14.19
N SER A 371 -4.63 -9.60 -13.48
CA SER A 371 -3.23 -9.20 -13.33
C SER A 371 -2.29 -10.37 -13.62
N ASP A 372 -0.99 -10.16 -13.51
CA ASP A 372 -0.02 -11.24 -13.69
C ASP A 372 -0.29 -12.47 -12.81
N ALA A 373 -0.88 -12.28 -11.61
CA ALA A 373 -1.19 -13.36 -10.69
C ALA A 373 -2.25 -14.35 -11.23
N ASP A 374 -3.07 -13.91 -12.17
CA ASP A 374 -4.18 -14.70 -12.74
C ASP A 374 -3.74 -15.55 -13.95
N PHE A 375 -2.52 -15.37 -14.44
CA PHE A 375 -1.96 -16.13 -15.55
C PHE A 375 -1.06 -17.27 -15.07
N PRO A 376 -0.94 -18.36 -15.86
CA PRO A 376 0.01 -19.44 -15.62
C PRO A 376 1.45 -18.93 -15.47
N ILE A 377 2.26 -19.65 -14.70
CA ILE A 377 3.64 -19.22 -14.43
C ILE A 377 4.53 -19.27 -15.67
N GLU A 378 4.20 -20.17 -16.60
CA GLU A 378 4.86 -20.31 -17.90
C GLU A 378 4.68 -19.09 -18.82
N ASP A 379 3.61 -18.33 -18.64
CA ASP A 379 3.32 -17.12 -19.42
C ASP A 379 4.03 -15.88 -18.90
N LYS A 380 4.61 -15.95 -17.70
CA LYS A 380 5.37 -14.84 -17.08
C LYS A 380 6.80 -14.80 -17.59
N LEU A 381 6.97 -14.47 -18.86
CA LEU A 381 8.26 -14.52 -19.58
C LEU A 381 9.21 -13.37 -19.17
N SER A 382 8.76 -12.37 -18.47
CA SER A 382 9.58 -11.24 -18.02
C SER A 382 9.42 -10.99 -16.52
N LYS A 383 10.39 -10.29 -15.94
CA LYS A 383 10.27 -9.80 -14.54
C LYS A 383 9.09 -8.82 -14.33
N TRP A 384 8.53 -8.29 -15.40
CA TRP A 384 7.40 -7.36 -15.37
C TRP A 384 6.05 -8.07 -15.54
N GLY A 385 6.06 -9.38 -15.77
CA GLY A 385 4.88 -10.22 -15.87
C GLY A 385 4.66 -10.82 -17.26
N VAL A 386 3.40 -10.88 -17.66
CA VAL A 386 2.90 -11.52 -18.87
C VAL A 386 2.98 -10.55 -20.07
N HIS A 387 3.28 -11.07 -21.26
CA HIS A 387 3.38 -10.27 -22.46
C HIS A 387 2.00 -9.87 -23.02
N ASP A 388 1.94 -8.74 -23.71
CA ASP A 388 0.70 -8.10 -24.17
C ASP A 388 -0.16 -8.98 -25.07
N HIS A 389 0.43 -9.85 -25.91
CA HIS A 389 -0.35 -10.72 -26.79
C HIS A 389 -1.16 -11.76 -25.99
N ILE A 390 -0.62 -12.31 -24.91
CA ILE A 390 -1.32 -13.26 -24.02
C ILE A 390 -2.44 -12.54 -23.26
N VAL A 391 -2.15 -11.31 -22.77
CA VAL A 391 -3.16 -10.48 -22.11
C VAL A 391 -4.30 -10.15 -23.07
N ALA A 392 -3.99 -9.81 -24.34
CA ALA A 392 -4.98 -9.52 -25.35
C ALA A 392 -5.85 -10.75 -25.68
N GLU A 393 -5.26 -11.93 -25.82
CA GLU A 393 -5.99 -13.18 -26.03
C GLU A 393 -6.98 -13.46 -24.88
N SER A 394 -6.57 -13.25 -23.62
CA SER A 394 -7.46 -13.44 -22.48
C SER A 394 -8.62 -12.43 -22.44
N CYS A 395 -8.45 -11.25 -23.04
CA CYS A 395 -9.50 -10.24 -23.17
C CYS A 395 -10.57 -10.61 -24.21
N TRP A 396 -10.21 -11.35 -25.26
CA TRP A 396 -11.14 -11.77 -26.34
C TRP A 396 -11.95 -13.03 -26.01
N LEU A 397 -11.61 -13.76 -24.95
CA LEU A 397 -12.29 -15.00 -24.54
C LEU A 397 -13.53 -14.76 -23.66
N ILE A 398 -13.95 -13.52 -23.52
CA ILE A 398 -15.15 -13.11 -22.76
C ILE A 398 -16.22 -12.63 -23.69
#